data_6b40cc2d3042aea49ae19af756ad6c9a
#
_entry.id   6b40cc2d3042aea49ae19af756ad6c9a
#
_cell.length_a   1.000
_cell.length_b   1.000
_cell.length_c   1.000
_cell.angle_alpha   90.00
_cell.angle_beta   90.00
_cell.angle_gamma   90.00
#
_symmetry.space_group_name_H-M   'P 1'
#
loop_
_entity.id
_entity.type
_entity.pdbx_description
1 polymer ?
#
loop_
_entity_poly.entity_id
_entity_poly.type
_entity_poly.pdbx_seq_one_letter_code
_entity_poly.pdbx_strand_id
1 'polypeptide(L)'
;MGIMETRASLSHLIDVATGRVPADTVIKNCNIIDVCSGEIVAGDIALCDGKIAGIGQYEGRETVDAHGCYAAPGFIDSHIHIESSYVTPEEISRLLVPHGGTTIIADPHEIVNVCGLTGLNYMI
;
A
#
# COMPACT_ATOMS: atom_id res chain seq x y z
N MET A 1 -12.55 9.83 3.30
CA MET A 1 -13.80 9.11 3.67
C MET A 1 -13.39 7.71 4.14
N GLY A 2 -13.31 7.49 5.47
CA GLY A 2 -12.89 6.21 6.02
C GLY A 2 -13.89 5.14 5.63
N ILE A 3 -13.41 4.09 4.97
CA ILE A 3 -14.20 2.90 4.66
C ILE A 3 -14.49 2.25 6.01
N MET A 4 -15.73 2.38 6.50
CA MET A 4 -16.18 1.58 7.65
C MET A 4 -16.12 0.11 7.22
N GLU A 5 -15.18 -0.60 7.82
CA GLU A 5 -15.04 -2.04 7.63
C GLU A 5 -16.35 -2.71 8.09
N THR A 6 -17.03 -3.37 7.19
CA THR A 6 -18.25 -4.08 7.55
C THR A 6 -17.89 -5.35 8.31
N ARG A 7 -18.77 -5.84 9.20
CA ARG A 7 -18.59 -7.10 9.89
C ARG A 7 -18.35 -8.28 8.93
N ALA A 8 -18.98 -8.24 7.76
CA ALA A 8 -18.81 -9.25 6.71
C ALA A 8 -17.39 -9.21 6.10
N SER A 9 -16.86 -8.02 5.82
CA SER A 9 -15.51 -7.82 5.30
C SER A 9 -14.45 -8.29 6.29
N LEU A 10 -14.60 -7.98 7.57
CA LEU A 10 -13.69 -8.47 8.61
C LEU A 10 -13.77 -9.99 8.78
N SER A 11 -14.97 -10.59 8.74
CA SER A 11 -15.13 -12.04 8.80
C SER A 11 -14.42 -12.74 7.64
N HIS A 12 -14.57 -12.20 6.42
CA HIS A 12 -13.90 -12.74 5.24
C HIS A 12 -12.37 -12.65 5.35
N LEU A 13 -11.84 -11.51 5.80
CA LEU A 13 -10.40 -11.35 6.05
C LEU A 13 -9.87 -12.38 7.07
N ILE A 14 -10.61 -12.64 8.14
CA ILE A 14 -10.26 -13.66 9.14
C ILE A 14 -10.27 -15.07 8.53
N ASP A 15 -11.25 -15.38 7.68
CA ASP A 15 -11.33 -16.68 7.02
C ASP A 15 -10.15 -16.93 6.08
N VAL A 16 -9.70 -15.89 5.35
CA VAL A 16 -8.47 -15.95 4.54
C VAL A 16 -7.24 -16.08 5.44
N ALA A 17 -7.11 -15.24 6.48
CA ALA A 17 -5.97 -15.25 7.39
C ALA A 17 -5.77 -16.59 8.10
N THR A 18 -6.87 -17.31 8.34
CA THR A 18 -6.85 -18.66 8.96
C THR A 18 -6.77 -19.81 7.96
N GLY A 19 -6.69 -19.51 6.65
CA GLY A 19 -6.62 -20.51 5.59
C GLY A 19 -7.91 -21.29 5.34
N ARG A 20 -9.06 -20.82 5.84
CA ARG A 20 -10.37 -21.46 5.60
C ARG A 20 -10.87 -21.25 4.18
N VAL A 21 -10.51 -20.13 3.59
CA VAL A 21 -10.79 -19.80 2.19
C VAL A 21 -9.53 -19.28 1.51
N PRO A 22 -9.37 -19.48 0.20
CA PRO A 22 -8.22 -18.97 -0.52
C PRO A 22 -8.21 -17.43 -0.53
N ALA A 23 -7.02 -16.84 -0.52
CA ALA A 23 -6.81 -15.42 -0.72
C ALA A 23 -7.19 -14.99 -2.15
N ASP A 24 -7.40 -13.70 -2.38
CA ASP A 24 -7.60 -13.19 -3.73
C ASP A 24 -6.31 -13.35 -4.53
N THR A 25 -5.19 -12.90 -3.95
CA THR A 25 -3.86 -13.02 -4.55
C THR A 25 -2.87 -13.49 -3.49
N VAL A 26 -1.97 -14.38 -3.87
CA VAL A 26 -0.80 -14.75 -3.04
C VAL A 26 0.47 -14.38 -3.78
N ILE A 27 1.32 -13.59 -3.15
CA ILE A 27 2.68 -13.32 -3.64
C ILE A 27 3.60 -14.35 -3.00
N LYS A 28 4.10 -15.27 -3.81
CA LYS A 28 4.91 -16.41 -3.35
C LYS A 28 6.41 -16.15 -3.42
N ASN A 29 7.17 -16.88 -2.64
CA ASN A 29 8.63 -16.88 -2.67
C ASN A 29 9.24 -15.49 -2.40
N CYS A 30 8.70 -14.76 -1.42
CA CYS A 30 9.21 -13.46 -0.99
C CYS A 30 10.30 -13.58 0.08
N ASN A 31 11.24 -12.64 0.08
CA ASN A 31 12.03 -12.25 1.23
C ASN A 31 11.37 -11.01 1.85
N ILE A 32 10.58 -11.20 2.91
CA ILE A 32 9.74 -10.16 3.51
C ILE A 32 10.55 -9.40 4.53
N ILE A 33 10.70 -8.09 4.33
CA ILE A 33 11.32 -7.19 5.30
C ILE A 33 10.27 -6.86 6.36
N ASP A 34 10.34 -7.53 7.50
CA ASP A 34 9.46 -7.27 8.63
C ASP A 34 9.99 -6.07 9.42
N VAL A 35 9.38 -4.91 9.19
CA VAL A 35 9.76 -3.67 9.85
C VAL A 35 9.37 -3.62 11.33
N CYS A 36 8.55 -4.55 11.80
CA CYS A 36 8.17 -4.62 13.21
C CYS A 36 9.20 -5.38 14.04
N SER A 37 9.72 -6.49 13.52
CA SER A 37 10.77 -7.28 14.18
C SER A 37 12.19 -6.86 13.79
N GLY A 38 12.35 -6.21 12.63
CA GLY A 38 13.65 -5.89 12.03
C GLY A 38 14.31 -7.10 11.35
N GLU A 39 13.56 -8.17 11.10
CA GLU A 39 14.06 -9.40 10.49
C GLU A 39 13.65 -9.50 9.02
N ILE A 40 14.35 -10.36 8.27
CA ILE A 40 13.95 -10.76 6.93
C ILE A 40 13.41 -12.18 7.01
N VAL A 41 12.14 -12.37 6.67
CA VAL A 41 11.42 -13.63 6.77
C VAL A 41 11.09 -14.13 5.37
N ALA A 42 11.49 -15.38 5.05
CA ALA A 42 11.06 -16.02 3.81
C ALA A 42 9.61 -16.51 3.96
N GLY A 43 8.76 -16.20 3.00
CA GLY A 43 7.35 -16.61 3.04
C GLY A 43 6.52 -16.04 1.90
N ASP A 44 5.23 -16.39 1.93
CA ASP A 44 4.23 -15.87 1.00
C ASP A 44 3.42 -14.76 1.68
N ILE A 45 2.87 -13.86 0.89
CA ILE A 45 1.98 -12.78 1.36
C ILE A 45 0.59 -13.02 0.77
N ALA A 46 -0.39 -13.24 1.65
CA ALA A 46 -1.79 -13.38 1.26
C ALA A 46 -2.48 -12.02 1.24
N LEU A 47 -3.15 -11.70 0.14
CA LEU A 47 -3.92 -10.46 -0.06
C LEU A 47 -5.41 -10.78 -0.17
N CYS A 48 -6.23 -9.98 0.50
CA CYS A 48 -7.68 -10.07 0.49
C CYS A 48 -8.30 -8.67 0.58
N ASP A 49 -9.16 -8.33 -0.36
CA ASP A 49 -9.83 -7.02 -0.41
C ASP A 49 -8.85 -5.83 -0.28
N GLY A 50 -7.69 -5.92 -0.95
CA GLY A 50 -6.65 -4.89 -0.91
C GLY A 50 -5.87 -4.78 0.41
N LYS A 51 -6.00 -5.79 1.29
CA LYS A 51 -5.30 -5.86 2.59
C LYS A 51 -4.39 -7.08 2.66
N ILE A 52 -3.36 -7.01 3.47
CA ILE A 52 -2.55 -8.17 3.83
C ILE A 52 -3.34 -8.99 4.86
N ALA A 53 -3.77 -10.19 4.45
CA ALA A 53 -4.46 -11.12 5.33
C ALA A 53 -3.48 -11.88 6.25
N GLY A 54 -2.28 -12.17 5.75
CA GLY A 54 -1.27 -12.86 6.53
C GLY A 54 0.02 -13.10 5.75
N ILE A 55 1.04 -13.50 6.51
CA ILE A 55 2.35 -13.95 6.00
C ILE A 55 2.50 -15.41 6.41
N GLY A 56 2.91 -16.30 5.48
CA GLY A 56 3.07 -17.73 5.74
C GLY A 56 2.89 -18.55 4.48
N GLN A 57 2.18 -19.68 4.60
CA GLN A 57 1.83 -20.53 3.46
C GLN A 57 0.34 -20.41 3.19
N TYR A 58 0.00 -19.91 2.02
CA TYR A 58 -1.37 -19.64 1.62
C TYR A 58 -1.69 -20.15 0.22
N GLU A 59 -2.96 -20.47 -0.02
CA GLU A 59 -3.53 -20.68 -1.35
C GLU A 59 -4.26 -19.41 -1.81
N GLY A 60 -4.11 -19.05 -3.08
CA GLY A 60 -4.74 -17.89 -3.69
C GLY A 60 -5.46 -18.24 -4.97
N ARG A 61 -6.47 -17.43 -5.33
CA ARG A 61 -7.13 -17.48 -6.63
C ARG A 61 -6.17 -17.07 -7.74
N GLU A 62 -5.33 -16.10 -7.42
CA GLU A 62 -4.22 -15.67 -8.27
C GLU A 62 -2.90 -15.85 -7.52
N THR A 63 -1.84 -16.12 -8.26
CA THR A 63 -0.51 -16.29 -7.70
C THR A 63 0.50 -15.48 -8.50
N VAL A 64 1.31 -14.71 -7.78
CA VAL A 64 2.46 -13.97 -8.33
C VAL A 64 3.71 -14.55 -7.69
N ASP A 65 4.65 -15.04 -8.49
CA ASP A 65 5.94 -15.50 -7.97
C ASP A 65 6.92 -14.32 -7.87
N ALA A 66 7.37 -14.03 -6.68
CA ALA A 66 8.37 -13.00 -6.43
C ALA A 66 9.80 -13.44 -6.76
N HIS A 67 10.02 -14.73 -7.08
CA HIS A 67 11.34 -15.29 -7.44
C HIS A 67 12.45 -14.94 -6.44
N GLY A 68 12.15 -14.86 -5.16
CA GLY A 68 13.10 -14.49 -4.13
C GLY A 68 13.37 -12.98 -4.02
N CYS A 69 12.59 -12.14 -4.69
CA CYS A 69 12.66 -10.70 -4.51
C CYS A 69 12.25 -10.28 -3.10
N TYR A 70 12.70 -9.11 -2.70
CA TYR A 70 12.32 -8.54 -1.42
C TYR A 70 10.94 -7.88 -1.50
N ALA A 71 10.12 -8.15 -0.49
CA ALA A 71 8.85 -7.46 -0.25
C ALA A 71 9.00 -6.58 0.99
N ALA A 72 8.69 -5.30 0.84
CA ALA A 72 8.75 -4.31 1.91
C ALA A 72 7.48 -3.46 1.90
N PRO A 73 7.12 -2.81 3.02
CA PRO A 73 6.14 -1.74 3.00
C PRO A 73 6.57 -0.65 2.01
N GLY A 74 5.58 -0.03 1.36
CA GLY A 74 5.85 1.09 0.47
C GLY A 74 6.53 2.26 1.21
N PHE A 75 7.40 2.98 0.51
CA PHE A 75 8.10 4.11 1.09
C PHE A 75 7.15 5.28 1.36
N ILE A 76 7.42 5.99 2.44
CA ILE A 76 6.70 7.20 2.84
C ILE A 76 7.66 8.37 2.68
N ASP A 77 7.34 9.30 1.80
CA ASP A 77 8.00 10.59 1.76
C ASP A 77 7.39 11.47 2.85
N SER A 78 8.18 11.82 3.84
CA SER A 78 7.71 12.52 5.04
C SER A 78 7.61 14.04 4.87
N HIS A 79 8.04 14.60 3.74
CA HIS A 79 7.94 16.02 3.46
C HIS A 79 8.15 16.32 1.97
N ILE A 80 7.10 16.75 1.30
CA ILE A 80 7.15 17.13 -0.12
C ILE A 80 6.26 18.34 -0.40
N HIS A 81 6.71 19.17 -1.33
CA HIS A 81 5.90 20.21 -1.98
C HIS A 81 5.61 19.77 -3.40
N ILE A 82 4.40 19.27 -3.66
CA ILE A 82 4.01 18.77 -5.00
C ILE A 82 4.14 19.89 -6.03
N GLU A 83 3.76 21.10 -5.67
CA GLU A 83 3.83 22.29 -6.52
C GLU A 83 5.23 22.54 -7.08
N SER A 84 6.25 22.33 -6.25
CA SER A 84 7.67 22.50 -6.63
C SER A 84 8.15 21.46 -7.64
N SER A 85 7.40 20.37 -7.83
CA SER A 85 7.72 19.36 -8.84
C SER A 85 7.27 19.72 -10.25
N TYR A 86 6.47 20.79 -10.40
CA TYR A 86 5.88 21.26 -11.66
C TYR A 86 4.95 20.25 -12.35
N VAL A 87 4.42 19.28 -11.60
CA VAL A 87 3.43 18.32 -12.08
C VAL A 87 2.20 18.30 -11.17
N THR A 88 1.11 17.71 -11.64
CA THR A 88 -0.11 17.54 -10.85
C THR A 88 0.02 16.39 -9.84
N PRO A 89 -0.84 16.31 -8.81
CA PRO A 89 -0.84 15.18 -7.88
C PRO A 89 -0.95 13.83 -8.57
N GLU A 90 -1.77 13.72 -9.64
CA GLU A 90 -1.89 12.49 -10.41
C GLU A 90 -0.60 12.11 -11.13
N GLU A 91 0.08 13.09 -11.72
CA GLU A 91 1.31 12.82 -12.47
C GLU A 91 2.48 12.48 -11.54
N ILE A 92 2.60 13.13 -10.38
CA ILE A 92 3.63 12.75 -9.42
C ILE A 92 3.40 11.34 -8.87
N SER A 93 2.14 10.93 -8.69
CA SER A 93 1.83 9.57 -8.25
C SER A 93 2.27 8.51 -9.26
N ARG A 94 2.13 8.79 -10.57
CA ARG A 94 2.61 7.92 -11.65
C ARG A 94 4.13 7.77 -11.68
N LEU A 95 4.84 8.77 -11.16
CA LEU A 95 6.30 8.71 -11.02
C LEU A 95 6.72 7.97 -9.76
N LEU A 96 6.08 8.24 -8.61
CA LEU A 96 6.50 7.72 -7.32
C LEU A 96 6.14 6.24 -7.12
N VAL A 97 4.93 5.84 -7.49
CA VAL A 97 4.43 4.48 -7.22
C VAL A 97 5.29 3.39 -7.84
N PRO A 98 5.73 3.48 -9.12
CA PRO A 98 6.63 2.47 -9.71
C PRO A 98 8.01 2.40 -9.04
N HIS A 99 8.40 3.43 -8.28
CA HIS A 99 9.66 3.50 -7.54
C HIS A 99 9.49 3.17 -6.06
N GLY A 100 8.30 2.69 -5.66
CA GLY A 100 8.01 2.24 -4.30
C GLY A 100 7.49 3.32 -3.35
N GLY A 101 7.34 4.57 -3.79
CA GLY A 101 6.71 5.63 -2.99
C GLY A 101 5.19 5.48 -3.01
N THR A 102 4.59 5.06 -1.89
CA THR A 102 3.15 4.80 -1.79
C THR A 102 2.40 5.81 -0.94
N THR A 103 3.14 6.64 -0.20
CA THR A 103 2.57 7.64 0.69
C THR A 103 3.44 8.88 0.68
N ILE A 104 2.81 10.04 0.69
CA ILE A 104 3.49 11.32 0.82
C ILE A 104 2.82 12.16 1.89
N ILE A 105 3.60 12.94 2.63
CA ILE A 105 3.12 14.00 3.52
C ILE A 105 3.41 15.32 2.83
N ALA A 106 2.39 15.83 2.14
CA ALA A 106 2.51 17.06 1.36
C ALA A 106 2.22 18.29 2.21
N ASP A 107 3.01 19.33 2.02
CA ASP A 107 2.73 20.68 2.52
C ASP A 107 2.35 21.58 1.34
N PRO A 108 1.05 21.78 1.08
CA PRO A 108 0.55 22.49 -0.10
C PRO A 108 0.44 23.99 0.10
N HIS A 109 1.37 24.62 0.84
CA HIS A 109 1.27 26.04 1.18
C HIS A 109 1.38 26.97 -0.02
N GLU A 110 2.08 26.58 -1.08
CA GLU A 110 2.25 27.41 -2.28
C GLU A 110 0.90 27.60 -2.99
N ILE A 111 0.20 26.51 -3.28
CA ILE A 111 -1.11 26.59 -3.94
C ILE A 111 -2.19 27.18 -3.02
N VAL A 112 -2.09 26.93 -1.71
CA VAL A 112 -3.03 27.50 -0.73
C VAL A 112 -2.88 29.02 -0.65
N ASN A 113 -1.67 29.56 -0.73
CA ASN A 113 -1.42 30.99 -0.76
C ASN A 113 -2.05 31.68 -2.00
N VAL A 114 -2.14 30.96 -3.13
CA VAL A 114 -2.70 31.51 -4.37
C VAL A 114 -4.21 31.25 -4.49
N CYS A 115 -4.66 30.04 -4.15
CA CYS A 115 -6.01 29.55 -4.42
C CYS A 115 -6.84 29.27 -3.15
N GLY A 116 -6.30 29.52 -1.96
CA GLY A 116 -6.97 29.23 -0.70
C GLY A 116 -7.37 27.76 -0.54
N LEU A 117 -8.51 27.50 0.10
CA LEU A 117 -9.00 26.15 0.35
C LEU A 117 -9.32 25.35 -0.93
N THR A 118 -9.59 26.03 -2.04
CA THR A 118 -9.77 25.36 -3.34
C THR A 118 -8.49 24.68 -3.79
N GLY A 119 -7.34 25.32 -3.57
CA GLY A 119 -6.03 24.73 -3.82
C GLY A 119 -5.76 23.51 -2.94
N LEU A 120 -6.11 23.58 -1.66
CA LEU A 120 -5.97 22.44 -0.76
C LEU A 120 -6.82 21.24 -1.22
N ASN A 121 -8.08 21.47 -1.58
CA ASN A 121 -8.97 20.42 -2.06
C ASN A 121 -8.52 19.80 -3.39
N TYR A 122 -7.75 20.54 -4.19
CA TYR A 122 -7.15 20.00 -5.42
C TYR A 122 -6.00 19.05 -5.14
N MET A 123 -5.28 19.25 -4.02
CA MET A 123 -4.12 18.42 -3.65
C MET A 123 -4.49 17.12 -2.91
N ILE A 124 -5.75 16.98 -2.46
CA ILE A 124 -6.29 15.81 -1.75
C ILE A 124 -7.17 14.98 -2.69
#